data_4643a8c87b6bc002628ad66d18ce6f6f
#
_entry.id   4643a8c87b6bc002628ad66d18ce6f6f
#
_cell.length_a   1.000
_cell.length_b   1.000
_cell.length_c   1.000
_cell.angle_alpha   90.00
_cell.angle_beta   90.00
_cell.angle_gamma   90.00
#
_symmetry.space_group_name_H-M   'P 1'
#
loop_
_entity.id
_entity.type
_entity.pdbx_description
1 polymer ?
#
loop_
_entity_poly.entity_id
_entity_poly.type
_entity_poly.pdbx_seq_one_letter_code
_entity_poly.pdbx_strand_id
1 'polypeptide(L)'
;MTDLPADHPSVRSVRAHLERFGPGLRLLAPAADGDAFETGTVVRVLLDGTVRHARAREATDGAPFFPGVYDTPDLARDPSSAADGATDRLATWADERDLTAGDPVLVDVLSVGERYGLRDPGESVTYRQRRERDDDLADIARTLDG
;
A
#
# COMPACT_ATOMS: atom_id res chain seq x y z
N MET A 1 2.50 3.22 22.58
CA MET A 1 2.81 2.86 21.27
C MET A 1 3.42 3.97 20.53
N THR A 2 4.37 3.70 19.77
CA THR A 2 5.16 4.71 19.11
C THR A 2 4.82 4.80 17.64
N ASP A 3 4.72 6.01 17.14
CA ASP A 3 4.52 6.20 15.71
C ASP A 3 5.87 6.02 15.00
N LEU A 4 5.82 5.65 13.75
CA LEU A 4 7.02 5.38 12.97
C LEU A 4 7.10 6.35 11.79
N PRO A 5 8.00 7.32 11.84
CA PRO A 5 8.19 8.22 10.70
C PRO A 5 8.70 7.45 9.49
N ALA A 6 8.27 7.85 8.32
CA ALA A 6 8.69 7.17 7.09
C ALA A 6 10.20 7.21 6.89
N ASP A 7 10.88 8.23 7.40
CA ASP A 7 12.32 8.32 7.25
C ASP A 7 13.08 7.68 8.40
N HIS A 8 12.38 6.95 9.28
CA HIS A 8 13.03 6.24 10.36
C HIS A 8 13.98 5.19 9.78
N PRO A 9 15.16 4.99 10.37
CA PRO A 9 16.12 4.02 9.83
C PRO A 9 15.60 2.60 9.69
N SER A 10 14.59 2.23 10.47
CA SER A 10 14.05 0.88 10.37
C SER A 10 13.02 0.74 9.24
N VAL A 11 12.70 1.82 8.55
CA VAL A 11 11.75 1.75 7.44
C VAL A 11 12.53 1.79 6.14
N ARG A 12 12.38 0.74 5.34
CA ARG A 12 12.97 0.70 4.01
C ARG A 12 12.01 1.40 3.07
N SER A 13 12.52 2.34 2.28
CA SER A 13 11.70 3.02 1.27
C SER A 13 12.18 2.59 -0.10
N VAL A 14 11.25 2.14 -0.92
CA VAL A 14 11.54 1.71 -2.28
C VAL A 14 11.04 2.80 -3.22
N ARG A 15 11.91 3.21 -4.15
CA ARG A 15 11.51 4.22 -5.11
C ARG A 15 10.83 3.53 -6.29
N ALA A 16 9.53 3.64 -6.34
CA ALA A 16 8.72 3.08 -7.41
C ALA A 16 8.23 4.20 -8.30
N HIS A 17 7.47 3.89 -9.32
CA HIS A 17 6.86 4.90 -10.16
C HIS A 17 5.50 4.42 -10.65
N LEU A 18 4.67 5.39 -11.01
CA LEU A 18 3.37 5.07 -11.58
C LEU A 18 3.54 4.78 -13.07
N GLU A 19 2.75 3.83 -13.56
CA GLU A 19 2.81 3.45 -14.95
C GLU A 19 1.40 3.17 -15.43
N ARG A 20 1.12 3.53 -16.67
CA ARG A 20 -0.21 3.26 -17.21
C ARG A 20 -0.40 1.75 -17.33
N PHE A 21 -1.55 1.27 -16.91
CA PHE A 21 -1.85 -0.15 -16.91
C PHE A 21 -3.32 -0.32 -17.26
N GLY A 22 -3.60 -0.74 -18.51
CA GLY A 22 -4.97 -0.81 -18.98
C GLY A 22 -5.62 0.57 -18.88
N PRO A 23 -6.83 0.64 -18.35
CA PRO A 23 -7.52 1.93 -18.18
C PRO A 23 -7.08 2.71 -16.95
N GLY A 24 -6.19 2.17 -16.14
CA GLY A 24 -5.77 2.81 -14.89
C GLY A 24 -4.27 2.91 -14.77
N LEU A 25 -3.81 2.85 -13.53
CA LEU A 25 -2.39 2.97 -13.21
C LEU A 25 -1.95 1.78 -12.37
N ARG A 26 -0.69 1.44 -12.47
CA ARG A 26 -0.09 0.48 -11.55
C ARG A 26 1.13 1.14 -10.92
N LEU A 27 1.51 0.67 -9.76
CA LEU A 27 2.69 1.15 -9.08
C LEU A 27 3.76 0.08 -9.24
N LEU A 28 4.81 0.42 -9.99
CA LEU A 28 5.85 -0.53 -10.37
C LEU A 28 7.13 -0.23 -9.63
N ALA A 29 7.64 -1.23 -8.90
CA ALA A 29 8.89 -1.11 -8.18
C ALA A 29 10.02 -1.72 -9.02
N PRO A 30 11.28 -1.33 -8.76
CA PRO A 30 12.40 -1.92 -9.49
C PRO A 30 12.54 -3.40 -9.20
N ALA A 31 12.92 -4.19 -10.19
CA ALA A 31 13.14 -5.62 -10.00
C ALA A 31 14.20 -5.88 -8.92
N ALA A 32 15.17 -4.98 -8.78
CA ALA A 32 16.20 -5.12 -7.76
C ALA A 32 15.66 -5.08 -6.34
N ASP A 33 14.45 -4.52 -6.15
CA ASP A 33 13.83 -4.43 -4.84
C ASP A 33 12.75 -5.50 -4.67
N GLY A 34 12.77 -6.54 -5.49
CA GLY A 34 11.77 -7.58 -5.43
C GLY A 34 11.69 -8.29 -4.08
N ASP A 35 12.79 -8.32 -3.33
CA ASP A 35 12.80 -8.96 -2.02
C ASP A 35 11.96 -8.21 -0.99
N ALA A 36 11.59 -6.98 -1.27
CA ALA A 36 10.74 -6.21 -0.36
C ALA A 36 9.26 -6.56 -0.52
N PHE A 37 8.92 -7.35 -1.52
CA PHE A 37 7.52 -7.67 -1.84
C PHE A 37 7.31 -9.18 -1.91
N GLU A 38 6.10 -9.60 -1.60
CA GLU A 38 5.73 -10.99 -1.73
C GLU A 38 4.62 -11.05 -2.75
N THR A 39 4.93 -11.46 -3.95
CA THR A 39 3.95 -11.44 -5.04
C THR A 39 2.92 -12.55 -4.86
N GLY A 40 1.73 -12.30 -5.34
CA GLY A 40 0.63 -13.26 -5.24
C GLY A 40 -0.22 -13.10 -4.00
N THR A 41 0.23 -12.30 -3.03
CA THR A 41 -0.53 -12.11 -1.79
C THR A 41 -1.21 -10.76 -1.76
N VAL A 42 -2.28 -10.67 -1.00
CA VAL A 42 -2.95 -9.41 -0.74
C VAL A 42 -2.33 -8.79 0.49
N VAL A 43 -1.91 -7.54 0.37
CA VAL A 43 -1.24 -6.83 1.45
C VAL A 43 -2.01 -5.58 1.81
N ARG A 44 -1.71 -5.03 2.98
CA ARG A 44 -2.30 -3.76 3.40
C ARG A 44 -1.45 -2.63 2.88
N VAL A 45 -2.11 -1.61 2.36
CA VAL A 45 -1.44 -0.43 1.84
C VAL A 45 -2.07 0.79 2.50
N LEU A 46 -1.26 1.59 3.16
CA LEU A 46 -1.77 2.79 3.81
C LEU A 46 -1.71 3.96 2.84
N LEU A 47 -2.87 4.56 2.61
CA LEU A 47 -2.99 5.76 1.80
C LEU A 47 -3.61 6.83 2.69
N ASP A 48 -2.87 7.89 2.96
CA ASP A 48 -3.36 8.98 3.81
C ASP A 48 -3.85 8.48 5.17
N GLY A 49 -3.13 7.51 5.72
CA GLY A 49 -3.48 6.97 7.02
C GLY A 49 -4.61 5.96 7.01
N THR A 50 -5.19 5.70 5.86
CA THR A 50 -6.28 4.74 5.74
C THR A 50 -5.76 3.42 5.19
N VAL A 51 -6.16 2.32 5.81
CA VAL A 51 -5.75 1.00 5.37
C VAL A 51 -6.56 0.58 4.15
N ARG A 52 -5.86 0.29 3.08
CA ARG A 52 -6.45 -0.25 1.85
C ARG A 52 -5.76 -1.57 1.56
N HIS A 53 -6.07 -2.18 0.44
CA HIS A 53 -5.56 -3.51 0.11
C HIS A 53 -5.12 -3.57 -1.34
N ALA A 54 -4.04 -4.30 -1.59
CA ALA A 54 -3.54 -4.49 -2.94
C ALA A 54 -3.00 -5.91 -3.06
N ARG A 55 -3.07 -6.45 -4.26
CA ARG A 55 -2.47 -7.74 -4.52
C ARG A 55 -1.17 -7.50 -5.26
N ALA A 56 -0.06 -7.85 -4.65
CA ALA A 56 1.24 -7.69 -5.27
C ALA A 56 1.38 -8.70 -6.40
N ARG A 57 1.86 -8.26 -7.54
CA ARG A 57 2.07 -9.11 -8.70
C ARG A 57 3.46 -8.90 -9.25
N GLU A 58 3.86 -9.73 -10.19
CA GLU A 58 5.18 -9.67 -10.77
C GLU A 58 5.06 -9.44 -12.27
N ALA A 59 5.79 -8.47 -12.79
CA ALA A 59 5.83 -8.21 -14.21
C ALA A 59 6.74 -9.23 -14.90
N THR A 60 6.72 -9.25 -16.23
CA THR A 60 7.49 -10.25 -16.98
C THR A 60 8.98 -10.16 -16.72
N ASP A 61 9.48 -8.99 -16.35
CA ASP A 61 10.90 -8.83 -16.06
C ASP A 61 11.24 -9.05 -14.58
N GLY A 62 10.27 -9.50 -13.80
CA GLY A 62 10.50 -9.77 -12.38
C GLY A 62 10.23 -8.59 -11.47
N ALA A 63 9.85 -7.45 -12.01
CA ALA A 63 9.57 -6.29 -11.16
C ALA A 63 8.23 -6.45 -10.44
N PRO A 64 8.20 -6.21 -9.12
CA PRO A 64 6.93 -6.32 -8.41
C PRO A 64 6.08 -5.08 -8.65
N PHE A 65 4.76 -5.25 -8.66
CA PHE A 65 3.89 -4.11 -8.84
C PHE A 65 2.53 -4.31 -8.16
N PHE A 66 1.87 -3.18 -7.87
CA PHE A 66 0.49 -3.18 -7.40
C PHE A 66 -0.38 -2.71 -8.56
N PRO A 67 -1.26 -3.57 -9.08
CA PRO A 67 -2.12 -3.18 -10.22
C PRO A 67 -3.24 -2.20 -9.84
N GLY A 68 -3.42 -1.97 -8.57
CA GLY A 68 -4.40 -1.04 -8.05
C GLY A 68 -4.50 -1.23 -6.55
N VAL A 69 -5.20 -0.33 -5.88
CA VAL A 69 -5.41 -0.40 -4.44
C VAL A 69 -6.90 -0.28 -4.17
N TYR A 70 -7.43 -1.17 -3.35
CA TYR A 70 -8.88 -1.29 -3.16
C TYR A 70 -9.27 -1.28 -1.70
N ASP A 71 -10.56 -1.10 -1.45
CA ASP A 71 -11.07 -0.96 -0.08
C ASP A 71 -11.06 -2.25 0.72
N THR A 72 -11.15 -3.39 0.06
CA THR A 72 -11.21 -4.67 0.76
C THR A 72 -10.24 -5.67 0.14
N PRO A 73 -9.86 -6.71 0.89
CA PRO A 73 -9.00 -7.75 0.33
C PRO A 73 -9.66 -8.48 -0.84
N ASP A 74 -10.97 -8.69 -0.79
CA ASP A 74 -11.66 -9.37 -1.87
C ASP A 74 -11.60 -8.57 -3.17
N LEU A 75 -11.77 -7.26 -3.08
CA LEU A 75 -11.65 -6.40 -4.26
C LEU A 75 -10.24 -6.38 -4.78
N ALA A 76 -9.25 -6.46 -3.89
CA ALA A 76 -7.86 -6.51 -4.32
C ALA A 76 -7.55 -7.80 -5.07
N ARG A 77 -8.17 -8.91 -4.65
CA ARG A 77 -7.98 -10.19 -5.33
C ARG A 77 -8.66 -10.20 -6.68
N ASP A 78 -9.85 -9.63 -6.75
CA ASP A 78 -10.64 -9.65 -7.98
C ASP A 78 -11.46 -8.38 -8.08
N PRO A 79 -10.89 -7.34 -8.68
CA PRO A 79 -11.60 -6.06 -8.80
C PRO A 79 -12.90 -6.17 -9.57
N SER A 80 -13.04 -7.18 -10.43
CA SER A 80 -14.26 -7.35 -11.21
C SER A 80 -15.38 -7.98 -10.39
N SER A 81 -15.12 -8.38 -9.15
CA SER A 81 -16.15 -9.00 -8.33
C SER A 81 -17.21 -8.01 -7.86
N ALA A 82 -16.93 -6.71 -7.92
CA ALA A 82 -17.90 -5.71 -7.54
C ALA A 82 -18.89 -5.49 -8.68
N ALA A 83 -20.17 -5.40 -8.36
CA ALA A 83 -21.22 -5.25 -9.37
C ALA A 83 -21.02 -4.00 -10.22
N ASP A 84 -20.61 -2.91 -9.60
CA ASP A 84 -20.40 -1.64 -10.32
C ASP A 84 -18.93 -1.40 -10.63
N GLY A 85 -18.11 -2.41 -10.48
CA GLY A 85 -16.67 -2.24 -10.61
C GLY A 85 -16.09 -1.69 -9.33
N ALA A 86 -14.83 -1.98 -9.09
CA ALA A 86 -14.15 -1.52 -7.89
C ALA A 86 -13.50 -0.16 -8.15
N THR A 87 -13.52 0.69 -7.14
CA THR A 87 -12.82 1.97 -7.23
C THR A 87 -11.35 1.75 -6.93
N ASP A 88 -10.49 2.12 -7.85
CA ASP A 88 -9.06 2.01 -7.65
C ASP A 88 -8.59 3.22 -6.84
N ARG A 89 -8.27 2.99 -5.58
CA ARG A 89 -7.85 4.07 -4.69
C ARG A 89 -6.47 4.59 -5.02
N LEU A 90 -5.67 3.83 -5.72
CA LEU A 90 -4.35 4.30 -6.16
C LEU A 90 -4.54 5.46 -7.15
N ALA A 91 -5.45 5.31 -8.09
CA ALA A 91 -5.70 6.36 -9.06
C ALA A 91 -6.22 7.63 -8.38
N THR A 92 -7.13 7.47 -7.42
CA THR A 92 -7.67 8.60 -6.68
C THR A 92 -6.57 9.30 -5.88
N TRP A 93 -5.74 8.52 -5.20
CA TRP A 93 -4.64 9.05 -4.39
C TRP A 93 -3.65 9.82 -5.26
N ALA A 94 -3.32 9.28 -6.43
CA ALA A 94 -2.40 9.93 -7.34
C ALA A 94 -2.99 11.23 -7.89
N ASP A 95 -4.27 11.20 -8.22
CA ASP A 95 -4.94 12.37 -8.76
C ASP A 95 -4.96 13.51 -7.74
N GLU A 96 -5.19 13.18 -6.48
CA GLU A 96 -5.20 14.19 -5.42
C GLU A 96 -3.83 14.85 -5.25
N ARG A 97 -2.78 14.21 -5.69
CA ARG A 97 -1.42 14.71 -5.58
C ARG A 97 -0.85 15.19 -6.93
N ASP A 98 -1.68 15.23 -7.94
CA ASP A 98 -1.28 15.63 -9.29
C ASP A 98 -0.16 14.74 -9.82
N LEU A 99 -0.18 13.47 -9.46
CA LEU A 99 0.78 12.49 -9.96
C LEU A 99 0.20 11.77 -11.17
N THR A 100 1.04 11.55 -12.17
CA THR A 100 0.63 10.89 -13.40
C THR A 100 1.61 9.79 -13.74
N ALA A 101 1.34 9.06 -14.81
CA ALA A 101 2.22 7.99 -15.25
C ALA A 101 3.65 8.52 -15.44
N GLY A 102 4.61 7.80 -14.91
CA GLY A 102 6.01 8.20 -14.93
C GLY A 102 6.49 8.88 -13.67
N ASP A 103 5.58 9.36 -12.85
CA ASP A 103 5.98 10.05 -11.63
C ASP A 103 6.42 9.07 -10.55
N PRO A 104 7.42 9.45 -9.73
CA PRO A 104 7.90 8.58 -8.67
C PRO A 104 6.96 8.56 -7.47
N VAL A 105 6.93 7.42 -6.81
CA VAL A 105 6.18 7.23 -5.57
C VAL A 105 7.08 6.42 -4.66
N LEU A 106 7.15 6.79 -3.38
CA LEU A 106 7.93 6.02 -2.43
C LEU A 106 7.03 4.99 -1.77
N VAL A 107 7.50 3.76 -1.71
CA VAL A 107 6.80 2.68 -1.03
C VAL A 107 7.58 2.40 0.25
N ASP A 108 6.98 2.70 1.38
CA ASP A 108 7.61 2.45 2.67
C ASP A 108 7.24 1.04 3.10
N VAL A 109 8.24 0.19 3.26
CA VAL A 109 8.02 -1.21 3.61
C VAL A 109 7.94 -1.31 5.12
N LEU A 110 6.73 -1.49 5.63
CA LEU A 110 6.51 -1.57 7.06
C LEU A 110 6.62 -3.01 7.55
N SER A 111 6.19 -3.95 6.73
CA SER A 111 6.34 -5.38 7.02
C SER A 111 6.25 -6.10 5.69
N VAL A 112 7.32 -6.77 5.31
CA VAL A 112 7.40 -7.45 4.01
C VAL A 112 6.27 -8.46 3.86
N GLY A 113 5.55 -8.34 2.76
CA GLY A 113 4.45 -9.26 2.47
C GLY A 113 3.18 -8.97 3.25
N GLU A 114 3.15 -7.91 4.05
CA GLU A 114 1.99 -7.61 4.89
C GLU A 114 1.52 -6.18 4.84
N ARG A 115 2.44 -5.23 4.97
CA ARG A 115 2.02 -3.86 5.20
C ARG A 115 2.98 -2.87 4.56
N TYR A 116 2.44 -1.93 3.81
CA TYR A 116 3.21 -0.93 3.10
C TYR A 116 2.52 0.42 3.20
N GLY A 117 3.26 1.49 3.00
CA GLY A 117 2.67 2.82 2.92
C GLY A 117 3.15 3.49 1.65
N LEU A 118 2.33 4.35 1.08
CA LEU A 118 2.70 5.10 -0.12
C LEU A 118 2.80 6.58 0.20
N ARG A 119 3.76 7.24 -0.38
CA ARG A 119 3.87 8.69 -0.25
C ARG A 119 4.53 9.29 -1.48
N ASP A 120 4.21 10.55 -1.72
CA ASP A 120 4.86 11.37 -2.71
C ASP A 120 6.28 11.61 -2.18
N PRO A 121 7.32 11.60 -3.02
CA PRO A 121 8.70 11.79 -2.55
C PRO A 121 8.91 13.04 -1.71
N GLY A 122 8.12 14.07 -1.88
CA GLY A 122 8.26 15.27 -1.06
C GLY A 122 7.41 15.27 0.19
N GLU A 123 6.68 14.21 0.45
CA GLU A 123 5.73 14.14 1.54
C GLU A 123 6.34 13.47 2.77
N SER A 124 6.05 14.02 3.94
CA SER A 124 6.45 13.40 5.20
C SER A 124 5.26 12.69 5.79
N VAL A 125 5.43 11.43 6.16
CA VAL A 125 4.35 10.61 6.69
C VAL A 125 4.86 9.90 7.94
N THR A 126 3.99 9.75 8.93
CA THR A 126 4.29 8.98 10.13
C THR A 126 3.26 7.87 10.23
N TYR A 127 3.73 6.64 10.39
CA TYR A 127 2.84 5.50 10.46
C TYR A 127 2.63 5.05 11.90
N ARG A 128 1.38 4.63 12.21
CA ARG A 128 1.13 4.07 13.49
C ARG A 128 1.68 2.69 13.53
N GLN A 129 2.49 2.41 14.56
CA GLN A 129 3.06 1.12 14.65
C GLN A 129 2.10 0.20 15.27
N ARG A 130 1.87 -0.82 14.71
CA ARG A 130 1.19 -1.83 15.23
C ARG A 130 0.09 -1.62 16.05
N ARG A 131 -0.80 -1.38 15.72
CA ARG A 131 -1.81 -1.13 16.45
C ARG A 131 -2.85 -2.08 16.36
N GLU A 132 -3.05 -2.72 15.27
CA GLU A 132 -4.15 -3.56 15.11
C GLU A 132 -4.29 -4.47 16.23
N ARG A 133 -3.22 -5.08 16.58
CA ARG A 133 -3.28 -6.04 17.55
C ARG A 133 -3.57 -5.45 18.85
N ASP A 134 -2.99 -4.37 19.13
CA ASP A 134 -3.20 -3.73 20.39
C ASP A 134 -4.62 -3.27 20.46
N ASP A 135 -5.15 -2.82 19.37
CA ASP A 135 -6.50 -2.37 19.37
C ASP A 135 -7.44 -3.48 19.74
N ASP A 136 -7.21 -4.64 19.24
CA ASP A 136 -8.04 -5.76 19.53
C ASP A 136 -8.08 -6.01 21.00
N LEU A 137 -6.94 -6.02 21.61
CA LEU A 137 -6.87 -6.28 23.00
C LEU A 137 -7.53 -5.21 23.74
N ALA A 138 -7.21 -4.04 23.35
CA ALA A 138 -7.72 -2.95 24.06
C ALA A 138 -9.19 -2.96 23.96
N ASP A 139 -9.71 -3.23 22.84
CA ASP A 139 -11.12 -3.23 22.71
C ASP A 139 -11.70 -4.20 23.62
N ILE A 140 -11.13 -5.29 23.69
CA ILE A 140 -11.61 -6.27 24.54
C ILE A 140 -11.50 -5.81 25.91
N ALA A 141 -10.38 -5.36 26.22
CA ALA A 141 -10.13 -5.00 27.57
C ALA A 141 -10.97 -3.88 27.91
N ARG A 142 -11.00 -2.91 27.07
CA ARG A 142 -11.65 -1.85 27.46
C ARG A 142 -12.99 -2.05 27.31
N THR A 143 -13.28 -2.93 26.64
CA THR A 143 -14.62 -3.13 26.52
C THR A 143 -14.85 -3.75 27.77
N LEU A 144 -13.92 -4.24 28.30
CA LEU A 144 -14.08 -4.86 29.42
C LEU A 144 -13.57 -4.02 30.38
N ASP A 145 -13.12 -3.25 30.21
CA ASP A 145 -12.69 -2.52 31.08
C ASP A 145 -12.91 -1.60 30.67
N GLY A 146 -13.25 -2.08 30.37
CA GLY A 146 -13.47 -1.67 29.80
C GLY A 146 -13.07 -2.17 29.37
#